data_28f6248162642de93d006ad5e635d877
#
_entry.id   28f6248162642de93d006ad5e635d877
#
_cell.length_a   1.000
_cell.length_b   1.000
_cell.length_c   1.000
_cell.angle_alpha   90.00
_cell.angle_beta   90.00
_cell.angle_gamma   90.00
#
_symmetry.space_group_name_H-M   'P 1'
#
loop_
_entity.id
_entity.type
_entity.pdbx_description
1 polymer ?
#
loop_
_entity_poly.entity_id
_entity_poly.type
_entity_poly.pdbx_seq_one_letter_code
_entity_poly.pdbx_strand_id
1 'polypeptide(L)'
;VSISAPSNGSASLDESNTIVYSPNENYFGTDSLTYTVNVDGTSASANITIDVISVNDPPTFKDFVSTSSIDENTLNVLSVTVEDVEDDAIGYSLSGNDADKLSISTSGAITFKTNPDFETPTDTNSDNSYEITIEASDGTDTVTDDLVITILDVENEGNPIIEGLSSQSVNEND
;
A
#
# COMPACT_ATOMS: atom_id res chain seq x y z
N VAL A 1 -16.74 11.51 -44.26
CA VAL A 1 -15.88 10.62 -43.50
C VAL A 1 -16.40 10.54 -42.06
N SER A 2 -16.36 9.37 -41.43
CA SER A 2 -16.74 9.18 -40.03
C SER A 2 -15.88 8.07 -39.41
N ILE A 3 -15.81 8.11 -38.08
CA ILE A 3 -15.15 7.08 -37.30
C ILE A 3 -16.10 6.58 -36.21
N SER A 4 -15.96 5.32 -35.79
CA SER A 4 -16.63 4.81 -34.59
C SER A 4 -15.87 5.23 -33.34
N ALA A 5 -16.56 5.23 -32.19
CA ALA A 5 -15.89 5.40 -30.91
C ALA A 5 -15.04 4.16 -30.59
N PRO A 6 -13.80 4.32 -30.13
CA PRO A 6 -13.00 3.24 -29.55
C PRO A 6 -13.56 2.84 -28.18
N SER A 7 -13.12 1.69 -27.63
CA SER A 7 -13.61 1.18 -26.35
C SER A 7 -12.86 1.76 -25.15
N ASN A 8 -11.56 2.06 -25.32
CA ASN A 8 -10.66 2.41 -24.23
C ASN A 8 -10.03 3.80 -24.40
N GLY A 9 -10.75 4.69 -25.07
CA GLY A 9 -10.28 6.05 -25.33
C GLY A 9 -11.32 6.89 -26.03
N SER A 10 -10.87 7.99 -26.56
CA SER A 10 -11.64 8.87 -27.43
C SER A 10 -10.94 9.04 -28.78
N ALA A 11 -11.71 9.18 -29.83
CA ALA A 11 -11.16 9.49 -31.15
C ALA A 11 -11.97 10.59 -31.84
N SER A 12 -11.28 11.43 -32.59
CA SER A 12 -11.87 12.51 -33.38
C SER A 12 -11.15 12.62 -34.74
N LEU A 13 -11.79 13.29 -35.69
CA LEU A 13 -11.16 13.71 -36.92
C LEU A 13 -10.80 15.18 -36.81
N ASP A 14 -9.58 15.55 -37.17
CA ASP A 14 -9.18 16.94 -37.34
C ASP A 14 -9.69 17.54 -38.64
N GLU A 15 -9.39 18.81 -38.90
CA GLU A 15 -9.81 19.53 -40.11
C GLU A 15 -9.24 18.91 -41.41
N SER A 16 -8.17 18.13 -41.32
CA SER A 16 -7.51 17.42 -42.40
C SER A 16 -8.00 15.99 -42.57
N ASN A 17 -9.02 15.56 -41.82
CA ASN A 17 -9.48 14.17 -41.67
C ASN A 17 -8.42 13.21 -41.13
N THR A 18 -7.49 13.71 -40.33
CA THR A 18 -6.56 12.87 -39.58
C THR A 18 -7.24 12.37 -38.31
N ILE A 19 -7.06 11.11 -37.97
CA ILE A 19 -7.59 10.54 -36.74
C ILE A 19 -6.68 10.96 -35.59
N VAL A 20 -7.26 11.62 -34.61
CA VAL A 20 -6.63 11.93 -33.32
C VAL A 20 -7.23 10.98 -32.28
N TYR A 21 -6.41 10.13 -31.69
CA TYR A 21 -6.78 9.21 -30.63
C TYR A 21 -6.17 9.63 -29.29
N SER A 22 -6.95 9.51 -28.22
CA SER A 22 -6.50 9.72 -26.83
C SER A 22 -6.99 8.55 -25.99
N PRO A 23 -6.09 7.74 -25.42
CA PRO A 23 -6.46 6.66 -24.53
C PRO A 23 -7.12 7.17 -23.25
N ASN A 24 -7.87 6.31 -22.57
CA ASN A 24 -8.27 6.57 -21.19
C ASN A 24 -7.02 6.57 -20.29
N GLU A 25 -7.13 7.24 -19.15
CA GLU A 25 -6.10 7.23 -18.12
C GLU A 25 -5.74 5.80 -17.72
N ASN A 26 -4.45 5.49 -17.60
CA ASN A 26 -3.90 4.19 -17.20
C ASN A 26 -4.30 3.02 -18.13
N TYR A 27 -4.78 3.30 -19.33
CA TYR A 27 -5.06 2.25 -20.29
C TYR A 27 -3.84 1.94 -21.14
N PHE A 28 -3.46 0.69 -21.19
CA PHE A 28 -2.50 0.11 -22.12
C PHE A 28 -3.07 -1.17 -22.77
N GLY A 29 -2.55 -1.53 -23.95
CA GLY A 29 -3.05 -2.66 -24.72
C GLY A 29 -3.70 -2.25 -26.02
N THR A 30 -4.41 -3.19 -26.65
CA THR A 30 -4.98 -3.00 -27.98
C THR A 30 -6.36 -2.40 -27.93
N ASP A 31 -6.57 -1.28 -28.64
CA ASP A 31 -7.89 -0.70 -28.91
C ASP A 31 -8.16 -0.68 -30.41
N SER A 32 -9.39 -0.40 -30.84
CA SER A 32 -9.75 -0.36 -32.24
C SER A 32 -10.90 0.60 -32.51
N LEU A 33 -10.91 1.12 -33.72
CA LEU A 33 -12.04 1.88 -34.28
C LEU A 33 -12.27 1.52 -35.75
N THR A 34 -13.46 1.83 -36.24
CA THR A 34 -13.79 1.70 -37.66
C THR A 34 -13.78 3.07 -38.31
N TYR A 35 -13.07 3.16 -39.42
CA TYR A 35 -13.04 4.34 -40.29
C TYR A 35 -13.94 4.10 -41.48
N THR A 36 -14.86 5.01 -41.81
CA THR A 36 -15.83 4.87 -42.87
C THR A 36 -15.78 6.08 -43.81
N VAL A 37 -15.62 5.82 -45.07
CA VAL A 37 -15.72 6.84 -46.14
C VAL A 37 -17.01 6.62 -46.91
N ASN A 38 -17.73 7.71 -47.19
CA ASN A 38 -18.93 7.68 -48.02
C ASN A 38 -18.74 8.65 -49.18
N VAL A 39 -18.87 8.11 -50.40
CA VAL A 39 -18.77 8.88 -51.64
C VAL A 39 -19.96 8.51 -52.52
N ASP A 40 -20.75 9.50 -52.91
CA ASP A 40 -21.92 9.35 -53.80
C ASP A 40 -22.90 8.23 -53.38
N GLY A 41 -23.09 8.06 -52.06
CA GLY A 41 -23.98 7.05 -51.48
C GLY A 41 -23.36 5.65 -51.36
N THR A 42 -22.09 5.48 -51.75
CA THR A 42 -21.35 4.23 -51.57
C THR A 42 -20.40 4.37 -50.39
N SER A 43 -20.52 3.44 -49.40
CA SER A 43 -19.69 3.42 -48.22
C SER A 43 -18.62 2.33 -48.27
N ALA A 44 -17.42 2.65 -47.85
CA ALA A 44 -16.34 1.70 -47.56
C ALA A 44 -15.81 1.90 -46.14
N SER A 45 -15.57 0.83 -45.41
CA SER A 45 -15.11 0.85 -44.06
C SER A 45 -13.86 -0.02 -43.86
N ALA A 46 -13.00 0.38 -42.93
CA ALA A 46 -11.85 -0.39 -42.52
C ALA A 46 -11.68 -0.26 -40.97
N ASN A 47 -11.18 -1.34 -40.35
CA ASN A 47 -10.81 -1.32 -38.96
C ASN A 47 -9.38 -0.80 -38.82
N ILE A 48 -9.18 0.04 -37.81
CA ILE A 48 -7.87 0.51 -37.39
C ILE A 48 -7.63 -0.07 -35.98
N THR A 49 -6.52 -0.77 -35.85
CA THR A 49 -6.03 -1.27 -34.56
C THR A 49 -4.98 -0.30 -34.04
N ILE A 50 -5.09 0.05 -32.78
CA ILE A 50 -4.21 0.96 -32.05
C ILE A 50 -3.58 0.16 -30.92
N ASP A 51 -2.27 0.15 -30.86
CA ASP A 51 -1.52 -0.46 -29.76
C ASP A 51 -1.04 0.64 -28.83
N VAL A 52 -1.64 0.72 -27.64
CA VAL A 52 -1.28 1.68 -26.61
C VAL A 52 -0.21 1.05 -25.74
N ILE A 53 0.99 1.63 -25.79
CA ILE A 53 2.16 1.12 -25.07
C ILE A 53 2.05 1.56 -23.61
N SER A 54 2.30 0.64 -22.68
CA SER A 54 2.38 0.94 -21.25
C SER A 54 3.54 1.90 -20.97
N VAL A 55 3.29 2.81 -20.08
CA VAL A 55 4.29 3.71 -19.47
C VAL A 55 4.19 3.47 -17.97
N ASN A 56 5.32 3.20 -17.33
CA ASN A 56 5.35 2.92 -15.90
C ASN A 56 4.72 4.05 -15.07
N ASP A 57 3.78 3.69 -14.23
CA ASP A 57 3.23 4.53 -13.17
C ASP A 57 3.86 4.12 -11.82
N PRO A 58 4.20 5.06 -10.93
CA PRO A 58 4.72 4.70 -9.60
C PRO A 58 3.69 3.93 -8.77
N PRO A 59 4.13 2.97 -7.94
CA PRO A 59 3.22 2.27 -7.02
C PRO A 59 2.57 3.23 -6.03
N THR A 60 1.40 2.87 -5.50
CA THR A 60 0.65 3.72 -4.55
C THR A 60 0.22 2.92 -3.32
N PHE A 61 0.45 3.48 -2.13
CA PHE A 61 -0.08 2.91 -0.89
C PHE A 61 -1.59 3.03 -0.85
N LYS A 62 -2.27 1.92 -0.53
CA LYS A 62 -3.73 1.86 -0.41
C LYS A 62 -4.13 1.83 1.06
N ASP A 63 -5.10 2.68 1.42
CA ASP A 63 -5.68 2.75 2.78
C ASP A 63 -4.60 2.81 3.89
N PHE A 64 -3.47 3.47 3.59
CA PHE A 64 -2.34 3.55 4.50
C PHE A 64 -2.70 4.32 5.76
N VAL A 65 -2.23 3.81 6.90
CA VAL A 65 -2.32 4.47 8.20
C VAL A 65 -0.91 4.78 8.70
N SER A 66 -0.66 6.03 9.06
CA SER A 66 0.65 6.52 9.52
C SER A 66 0.94 6.23 10.99
N THR A 67 -0.01 5.64 11.72
CA THR A 67 0.16 5.30 13.14
C THR A 67 -0.46 3.95 13.45
N SER A 68 0.18 3.18 14.33
CA SER A 68 -0.32 1.91 14.87
C SER A 68 -0.01 1.85 16.36
N SER A 69 -0.86 1.15 17.13
CA SER A 69 -0.58 0.83 18.53
C SER A 69 -0.76 -0.66 18.71
N ILE A 70 0.18 -1.29 19.39
CA ILE A 70 0.15 -2.73 19.69
C ILE A 70 0.54 -2.96 21.15
N ASP A 71 0.01 -4.01 21.74
CA ASP A 71 0.41 -4.45 23.06
C ASP A 71 1.86 -4.98 22.99
N GLU A 72 2.63 -4.73 24.02
CA GLU A 72 3.93 -5.36 24.18
C GLU A 72 3.84 -6.88 24.09
N ASN A 73 4.95 -7.58 23.96
CA ASN A 73 5.01 -9.03 23.72
C ASN A 73 4.35 -9.49 22.42
N THR A 74 3.96 -8.55 21.54
CA THR A 74 3.34 -8.83 20.24
C THR A 74 4.34 -8.54 19.12
N LEU A 75 4.60 -9.53 18.24
CA LEU A 75 5.50 -9.35 17.10
C LEU A 75 4.83 -8.65 15.91
N ASN A 76 3.56 -8.98 15.64
CA ASN A 76 2.87 -8.49 14.45
C ASN A 76 2.41 -7.05 14.64
N VAL A 77 2.75 -6.17 13.71
CA VAL A 77 2.33 -4.77 13.71
C VAL A 77 1.10 -4.58 12.83
N LEU A 78 1.29 -4.57 11.53
CA LEU A 78 0.24 -4.43 10.52
C LEU A 78 0.75 -4.95 9.17
N SER A 79 -0.11 -4.95 8.16
CA SER A 79 0.30 -5.16 6.77
C SER A 79 -0.06 -3.94 5.95
N VAL A 80 0.87 -3.52 5.09
CA VAL A 80 0.63 -2.47 4.09
C VAL A 80 0.21 -3.11 2.77
N THR A 81 -0.66 -2.43 2.05
CA THR A 81 -1.08 -2.80 0.70
C THR A 81 -0.64 -1.71 -0.26
N VAL A 82 -0.05 -2.12 -1.37
CA VAL A 82 0.37 -1.23 -2.44
C VAL A 82 -0.27 -1.73 -3.73
N GLU A 83 -0.77 -0.82 -4.53
CA GLU A 83 -1.32 -1.08 -5.87
C GLU A 83 -0.39 -0.45 -6.91
N ASP A 84 -0.26 -1.14 -8.02
CA ASP A 84 0.48 -0.72 -9.20
C ASP A 84 -0.41 -0.86 -10.43
N VAL A 85 -0.34 0.11 -11.34
CA VAL A 85 -1.22 0.15 -12.54
C VAL A 85 -0.87 -0.95 -13.52
N GLU A 86 0.41 -1.29 -13.63
CA GLU A 86 0.95 -2.32 -14.52
C GLU A 86 0.92 -3.71 -13.88
N ASP A 87 0.48 -3.84 -12.63
CA ASP A 87 0.57 -5.06 -11.81
C ASP A 87 2.03 -5.55 -11.62
N ASP A 88 2.98 -4.61 -11.55
CA ASP A 88 4.37 -4.94 -11.33
C ASP A 88 4.61 -5.48 -9.90
N ALA A 89 5.65 -6.30 -9.78
CA ALA A 89 5.99 -6.93 -8.50
C ALA A 89 6.59 -5.92 -7.54
N ILE A 90 5.93 -5.66 -6.42
CA ILE A 90 6.37 -4.69 -5.42
C ILE A 90 7.46 -5.27 -4.50
N GLY A 91 8.60 -4.59 -4.46
CA GLY A 91 9.65 -4.79 -3.48
C GLY A 91 9.46 -3.86 -2.28
N TYR A 92 9.55 -4.41 -1.05
CA TYR A 92 9.43 -3.62 0.17
C TYR A 92 10.74 -3.54 0.91
N SER A 93 11.02 -2.36 1.52
CA SER A 93 12.10 -2.18 2.49
C SER A 93 11.69 -1.22 3.61
N LEU A 94 12.45 -1.25 4.70
CA LEU A 94 12.28 -0.34 5.85
C LEU A 94 13.52 0.49 6.01
N SER A 95 13.33 1.78 6.29
CA SER A 95 14.35 2.73 6.71
C SER A 95 13.86 3.57 7.91
N GLY A 96 14.65 4.48 8.41
CA GLY A 96 14.32 5.29 9.59
C GLY A 96 15.02 4.83 10.86
N ASN A 97 14.75 5.54 11.97
CA ASN A 97 15.51 5.43 13.20
C ASN A 97 15.46 4.02 13.84
N ASP A 98 14.31 3.37 13.76
CA ASP A 98 14.04 2.09 14.43
C ASP A 98 13.87 0.92 13.44
N ALA A 99 14.18 1.13 12.16
CA ALA A 99 14.02 0.10 11.12
C ALA A 99 14.83 -1.18 11.39
N ASP A 100 15.93 -1.08 12.13
CA ASP A 100 16.75 -2.23 12.53
C ASP A 100 16.03 -3.19 13.50
N LYS A 101 14.97 -2.74 14.19
CA LYS A 101 14.15 -3.53 15.12
C LYS A 101 13.04 -4.32 14.41
N LEU A 102 12.68 -3.91 13.20
CA LEU A 102 11.54 -4.46 12.46
C LEU A 102 12.00 -5.18 11.18
N SER A 103 11.08 -5.88 10.58
CA SER A 103 11.20 -6.48 9.26
C SER A 103 9.89 -6.33 8.50
N ILE A 104 9.98 -6.28 7.18
CA ILE A 104 8.83 -6.31 6.28
C ILE A 104 8.96 -7.50 5.34
N SER A 105 7.86 -8.20 5.12
CA SER A 105 7.81 -9.34 4.19
C SER A 105 7.53 -8.87 2.76
N THR A 106 7.71 -9.77 1.79
CA THR A 106 7.32 -9.53 0.38
C THR A 106 5.82 -9.36 0.18
N SER A 107 5.00 -9.64 1.20
CA SER A 107 3.55 -9.37 1.18
C SER A 107 3.15 -8.12 1.96
N GLY A 108 4.12 -7.28 2.35
CA GLY A 108 3.88 -6.04 3.09
C GLY A 108 3.61 -6.21 4.59
N ALA A 109 3.75 -7.42 5.17
CA ALA A 109 3.56 -7.64 6.59
C ALA A 109 4.77 -7.12 7.39
N ILE A 110 4.52 -6.21 8.33
CA ILE A 110 5.51 -5.61 9.22
C ILE A 110 5.48 -6.31 10.56
N THR A 111 6.66 -6.73 11.03
CA THR A 111 6.82 -7.45 12.29
C THR A 111 8.05 -6.98 13.04
N PHE A 112 8.01 -6.98 14.37
CA PHE A 112 9.20 -6.86 15.20
C PHE A 112 10.09 -8.11 15.06
N LYS A 113 11.41 -7.94 15.13
CA LYS A 113 12.38 -9.04 15.15
C LYS A 113 12.45 -9.73 16.51
N THR A 114 12.15 -8.99 17.58
CA THR A 114 12.02 -9.46 18.97
C THR A 114 10.79 -8.80 19.57
N ASN A 115 10.13 -9.48 20.52
CA ASN A 115 8.99 -8.88 21.20
C ASN A 115 9.41 -7.56 21.86
N PRO A 116 8.66 -6.47 21.63
CA PRO A 116 8.84 -5.24 22.37
C PRO A 116 8.40 -5.44 23.84
N ASP A 117 9.06 -4.75 24.75
CA ASP A 117 8.85 -4.77 26.20
C ASP A 117 8.69 -3.29 26.61
N PHE A 118 7.55 -2.96 27.21
CA PHE A 118 7.19 -1.57 27.54
C PHE A 118 8.10 -0.99 28.63
N GLU A 119 8.48 -1.80 29.62
CA GLU A 119 9.36 -1.40 30.72
C GLU A 119 10.82 -1.28 30.30
N THR A 120 11.18 -1.93 29.16
CA THR A 120 12.55 -1.96 28.65
C THR A 120 12.58 -1.59 27.16
N PRO A 121 12.15 -0.36 26.80
CA PRO A 121 12.06 0.05 25.41
C PRO A 121 13.41 -0.01 24.70
N THR A 122 13.39 -0.47 23.44
CA THR A 122 14.60 -0.64 22.61
C THR A 122 14.61 0.29 21.40
N ASP A 123 13.62 1.18 21.28
CA ASP A 123 13.60 2.26 20.30
C ASP A 123 14.73 3.28 20.56
N THR A 124 15.03 4.10 19.58
CA THR A 124 16.21 4.98 19.59
C THR A 124 16.21 6.01 20.73
N ASN A 125 15.03 6.47 21.14
CA ASN A 125 14.87 7.50 22.17
C ASN A 125 14.23 6.99 23.50
N SER A 126 13.90 5.70 23.57
CA SER A 126 13.32 5.00 24.71
C SER A 126 11.99 5.60 25.20
N ASP A 127 11.10 5.95 24.25
CA ASP A 127 9.76 6.51 24.54
C ASP A 127 8.62 5.55 24.18
N ASN A 128 8.94 4.29 23.82
CA ASN A 128 8.00 3.26 23.35
C ASN A 128 7.31 3.62 22.02
N SER A 129 7.94 4.48 21.23
CA SER A 129 7.46 4.92 19.93
C SER A 129 8.51 4.62 18.86
N TYR A 130 8.22 3.66 17.99
CA TYR A 130 9.13 3.23 16.94
C TYR A 130 8.79 3.96 15.64
N GLU A 131 9.76 4.71 15.11
CA GLU A 131 9.62 5.52 13.91
C GLU A 131 10.31 4.86 12.73
N ILE A 132 9.54 4.47 11.72
CA ILE A 132 10.05 3.86 10.50
C ILE A 132 9.48 4.53 9.25
N THR A 133 10.24 4.46 8.17
CA THR A 133 9.79 4.78 6.81
C THR A 133 9.66 3.48 6.03
N ILE A 134 8.51 3.26 5.42
CA ILE A 134 8.25 2.13 4.54
C ILE A 134 8.52 2.58 3.12
N GLU A 135 9.30 1.79 2.40
CA GLU A 135 9.60 2.00 0.98
C GLU A 135 8.95 0.89 0.17
N ALA A 136 8.27 1.26 -0.92
CA ALA A 136 7.69 0.34 -1.88
C ALA A 136 8.18 0.69 -3.29
N SER A 137 8.70 -0.29 -4.02
CA SER A 137 9.23 -0.09 -5.37
C SER A 137 8.73 -1.16 -6.33
N ASP A 138 8.35 -0.74 -7.54
CA ASP A 138 8.03 -1.60 -8.69
C ASP A 138 9.30 -2.03 -9.49
N GLY A 139 10.47 -1.56 -9.06
CA GLY A 139 11.76 -1.78 -9.73
C GLY A 139 12.18 -0.62 -10.64
N THR A 140 11.30 0.32 -10.93
CA THR A 140 11.56 1.56 -11.71
C THR A 140 11.45 2.78 -10.82
N ASP A 141 10.33 2.89 -10.09
CA ASP A 141 10.03 3.97 -9.17
C ASP A 141 9.94 3.46 -7.73
N THR A 142 10.08 4.38 -6.77
CA THR A 142 9.99 4.09 -5.34
C THR A 142 9.15 5.16 -4.67
N VAL A 143 8.17 4.73 -3.87
CA VAL A 143 7.35 5.58 -3.01
C VAL A 143 7.60 5.25 -1.55
N THR A 144 7.43 6.24 -0.68
CA THR A 144 7.70 6.09 0.75
C THR A 144 6.57 6.66 1.58
N ASP A 145 6.33 6.05 2.76
CA ASP A 145 5.41 6.57 3.76
C ASP A 145 5.95 6.29 5.16
N ASP A 146 5.67 7.19 6.12
CA ASP A 146 6.16 7.08 7.48
C ASP A 146 5.12 6.41 8.39
N LEU A 147 5.58 5.50 9.26
CA LEU A 147 4.77 4.80 10.24
C LEU A 147 5.38 4.98 11.63
N VAL A 148 4.53 5.42 12.57
CA VAL A 148 4.84 5.45 14.00
C VAL A 148 4.09 4.31 14.69
N ILE A 149 4.83 3.47 15.44
CA ILE A 149 4.28 2.33 16.17
C ILE A 149 4.46 2.58 17.66
N THR A 150 3.36 2.70 18.40
CA THR A 150 3.37 2.88 19.85
C THR A 150 3.16 1.55 20.56
N ILE A 151 4.03 1.21 21.50
CA ILE A 151 3.87 0.04 22.35
C ILE A 151 3.00 0.41 23.57
N LEU A 152 2.03 -0.42 23.84
CA LEU A 152 1.12 -0.28 24.98
C LEU A 152 1.51 -1.26 26.09
N ASP A 153 1.47 -0.76 27.34
CA ASP A 153 1.70 -1.54 28.56
C ASP A 153 0.57 -2.59 28.75
N VAL A 154 0.96 -3.81 29.03
CA VAL A 154 0.07 -4.89 29.48
C VAL A 154 0.25 -5.09 30.96
N GLU A 155 -0.60 -4.45 31.76
CA GLU A 155 -0.54 -4.49 33.22
C GLU A 155 -0.45 -5.94 33.77
N ASN A 156 0.38 -6.12 34.79
CA ASN A 156 0.56 -7.35 35.58
C ASN A 156 1.43 -8.46 34.95
N GLU A 157 2.22 -8.18 33.95
CA GLU A 157 3.26 -9.13 33.55
C GLU A 157 4.43 -9.09 34.53
N GLY A 158 4.78 -10.25 35.03
CA GLY A 158 5.92 -10.45 35.96
C GLY A 158 5.68 -10.09 37.44
N ASN A 159 4.56 -9.49 37.77
CA ASN A 159 4.20 -9.29 39.19
C ASN A 159 3.44 -10.55 39.70
N PRO A 160 3.92 -11.24 40.73
CA PRO A 160 3.16 -12.35 41.32
C PRO A 160 1.86 -11.80 41.92
N ILE A 161 0.73 -12.14 41.33
CA ILE A 161 -0.58 -11.85 41.89
C ILE A 161 -0.70 -12.68 43.19
N ILE A 162 -0.67 -12.03 44.35
CA ILE A 162 -1.01 -12.70 45.60
C ILE A 162 -2.53 -12.78 45.65
N GLU A 163 -3.11 -13.79 45.00
CA GLU A 163 -4.54 -14.09 45.18
C GLU A 163 -4.76 -14.71 46.56
N GLY A 164 -5.65 -14.11 47.34
CA GLY A 164 -6.23 -14.74 48.53
C GLY A 164 -5.70 -14.32 49.88
N LEU A 165 -5.16 -13.11 50.04
CA LEU A 165 -5.04 -12.51 51.38
C LEU A 165 -6.46 -12.09 51.86
N SER A 166 -7.27 -13.07 52.31
CA SER A 166 -8.38 -12.75 53.21
C SER A 166 -7.80 -12.31 54.54
N SER A 167 -8.19 -11.13 55.02
CA SER A 167 -7.86 -10.66 56.34
C SER A 167 -8.35 -11.67 57.40
N GLN A 168 -7.42 -12.36 58.06
CA GLN A 168 -7.72 -13.13 59.24
C GLN A 168 -7.71 -12.16 60.43
N SER A 169 -8.89 -11.95 61.06
CA SER A 169 -8.96 -11.30 62.36
C SER A 169 -8.53 -12.30 63.41
N VAL A 170 -7.48 -12.00 64.15
CA VAL A 170 -7.09 -12.74 65.35
C VAL A 170 -7.71 -11.98 66.52
N ASN A 171 -8.58 -12.66 67.29
CA ASN A 171 -9.07 -12.11 68.54
C ASN A 171 -7.93 -12.13 69.55
N GLU A 172 -7.74 -11.00 70.20
CA GLU A 172 -6.87 -10.90 71.38
C GLU A 172 -7.56 -11.55 72.55
N ASN A 173 -6.89 -12.54 73.14
CA ASN A 173 -7.25 -13.27 74.38
C ASN A 173 -7.98 -14.59 74.22
N ASP A 174 -7.19 -15.63 74.36
CA ASP A 174 -7.43 -16.68 75.37
C ASP A 174 -6.12 -17.08 76.01
#